data_70b8d5888e2f704cb09144e3bf3307ec
#
_entry.id   70b8d5888e2f704cb09144e3bf3307ec
#
_cell.length_a   1.000
_cell.length_b   1.000
_cell.length_c   1.000
_cell.angle_alpha   90.00
_cell.angle_beta   90.00
_cell.angle_gamma   90.00
#
_symmetry.space_group_name_H-M   'P 1'
#
loop_
_entity.id
_entity.type
_entity.pdbx_description
1 polymer ?
#
loop_
_entity_poly.entity_id
_entity_poly.type
_entity_poly.pdbx_seq_one_letter_code
_entity_poly.pdbx_strand_id
1 'polypeptide(L)'
;MSRVTNLDLDNLVDGDLHLVLEHEFPADEQRGWPPAVRFALHQTGTKEKAGEIGLRLGEPPPHLGHIWYRVFPAHRGQHLAARACRLLLPLARRHRLDVLRITCREENLASRRTAELAGAEFVGTVETPTGYEDWLGPVRHKCVYHLQTG
;
A
#
# COMPACT_ATOMS: atom_id res chain seq x y z
N MET A 1 21.86 -1.40 11.86
CA MET A 1 20.56 -1.47 11.19
C MET A 1 19.87 -0.11 11.27
N SER A 2 19.61 0.48 10.14
CA SER A 2 18.95 1.78 10.11
C SER A 2 17.45 1.60 10.32
N ARG A 3 16.89 2.38 11.22
CA ARG A 3 15.47 2.46 11.41
C ARG A 3 14.90 3.57 10.54
N VAL A 4 13.67 3.39 10.11
CA VAL A 4 12.94 4.45 9.47
C VAL A 4 12.68 5.54 10.51
N THR A 5 12.97 6.79 10.16
CA THR A 5 12.72 7.95 11.02
C THR A 5 11.34 8.55 10.72
N ASN A 6 10.87 9.43 11.63
CA ASN A 6 9.59 10.14 11.47
C ASN A 6 8.37 9.23 11.36
N LEU A 7 8.41 8.09 12.06
CA LEU A 7 7.23 7.24 12.18
C LEU A 7 6.37 7.78 13.32
N ASP A 8 5.22 8.32 12.97
CA ASP A 8 4.21 8.68 13.94
C ASP A 8 3.12 7.61 13.87
N LEU A 9 3.04 6.80 14.91
CA LEU A 9 2.13 5.67 14.98
C LEU A 9 0.88 5.96 15.80
N ASP A 10 0.71 7.20 16.27
CA ASP A 10 -0.35 7.52 17.23
C ASP A 10 -1.74 7.66 16.62
N ASN A 11 -1.85 7.94 15.32
CA ASN A 11 -3.13 8.22 14.66
C ASN A 11 -3.51 7.20 13.60
N LEU A 12 -3.07 5.95 13.76
CA LEU A 12 -3.36 4.89 12.79
C LEU A 12 -4.64 4.13 13.16
N VAL A 13 -5.70 4.88 13.45
CA VAL A 13 -6.99 4.34 13.87
C VAL A 13 -8.12 5.01 13.09
N ASP A 14 -9.04 4.20 12.59
CA ASP A 14 -10.28 4.64 11.96
C ASP A 14 -11.42 3.74 12.47
N GLY A 15 -12.17 4.26 13.47
CA GLY A 15 -13.24 3.48 14.10
C GLY A 15 -12.72 2.17 14.70
N ASP A 16 -13.21 1.06 14.18
CA ASP A 16 -12.81 -0.28 14.63
C ASP A 16 -11.49 -0.77 14.01
N LEU A 17 -11.00 -0.07 12.98
CA LEU A 17 -9.76 -0.44 12.30
C LEU A 17 -8.57 0.27 12.93
N HIS A 18 -7.52 -0.47 13.22
CA HIS A 18 -6.24 0.12 13.61
C HIS A 18 -5.09 -0.62 12.95
N LEU A 19 -4.03 0.12 12.66
CA LEU A 19 -2.83 -0.42 12.03
C LEU A 19 -1.75 -0.56 13.09
N VAL A 20 -1.08 -1.72 13.07
CA VAL A 20 0.01 -2.02 13.99
C VAL A 20 1.27 -2.28 13.18
N LEU A 21 2.33 -1.52 13.45
CA LEU A 21 3.60 -1.71 12.75
C LEU A 21 4.11 -3.13 12.98
N GLU A 22 4.41 -3.81 11.88
CA GLU A 22 4.78 -5.21 11.88
C GLU A 22 6.20 -5.44 11.39
N HIS A 23 6.65 -4.63 10.43
CA HIS A 23 7.97 -4.80 9.84
C HIS A 23 8.47 -3.52 9.18
N GLU A 24 9.78 -3.29 9.28
CA GLU A 24 10.49 -2.24 8.57
C GLU A 24 11.45 -2.89 7.59
N PHE A 25 11.37 -2.52 6.31
CA PHE A 25 12.24 -3.03 5.26
C PHE A 25 13.32 -2.00 4.94
N PRO A 26 14.61 -2.38 4.94
CA PRO A 26 15.64 -1.46 4.47
C PRO A 26 15.53 -1.25 2.96
N ALA A 27 16.16 -0.20 2.46
CA ALA A 27 16.25 0.02 1.02
C ALA A 27 16.98 -1.16 0.37
N ASP A 28 16.54 -1.52 -0.83
CA ASP A 28 17.20 -2.55 -1.66
C ASP A 28 17.75 -1.85 -2.90
N GLU A 29 19.04 -1.52 -2.89
CA GLU A 29 19.67 -0.76 -3.97
C GLU A 29 19.73 -1.53 -5.27
N GLN A 30 19.88 -2.85 -5.22
CA GLN A 30 19.94 -3.68 -6.43
C GLN A 30 18.63 -3.65 -7.20
N ARG A 31 17.50 -3.62 -6.50
CA ARG A 31 16.19 -3.56 -7.10
C ARG A 31 15.70 -2.14 -7.32
N GLY A 32 16.38 -1.15 -6.76
CA GLY A 32 15.91 0.23 -6.78
C GLY A 32 14.71 0.46 -5.88
N TRP A 33 14.56 -0.32 -4.81
CA TRP A 33 13.45 -0.19 -3.90
C TRP A 33 13.83 0.71 -2.72
N PRO A 34 13.00 1.72 -2.41
CA PRO A 34 13.23 2.53 -1.21
C PRO A 34 12.91 1.74 0.06
N PRO A 35 13.27 2.27 1.24
CA PRO A 35 12.83 1.66 2.48
C PRO A 35 11.30 1.66 2.56
N ALA A 36 10.76 0.74 3.34
CA ALA A 36 9.31 0.57 3.45
C ALA A 36 8.91 0.12 4.85
N VAL A 37 7.65 0.28 5.16
CA VAL A 37 7.05 -0.20 6.41
C VAL A 37 5.80 -1.01 6.08
N ARG A 38 5.53 -2.03 6.90
CA ARG A 38 4.33 -2.84 6.76
C ARG A 38 3.59 -2.86 8.08
N PHE A 39 2.29 -2.71 7.97
CA PHE A 39 1.38 -2.73 9.12
C PHE A 39 0.42 -3.90 9.01
N ALA A 40 0.07 -4.47 10.16
CA ALA A 40 -1.04 -5.40 10.25
C ALA A 40 -2.33 -4.61 10.42
N LEU A 41 -3.41 -5.08 9.78
CA LEU A 41 -4.75 -4.54 9.96
C LEU A 41 -5.43 -5.33 11.08
N HIS A 42 -5.90 -4.62 12.11
CA HIS A 42 -6.64 -5.20 13.21
C HIS A 42 -7.99 -4.53 13.38
N GLN A 43 -8.98 -5.32 13.72
CA GLN A 43 -10.32 -4.80 14.04
C GLN A 43 -10.61 -5.01 15.51
N THR A 44 -11.21 -4.00 16.15
CA THR A 44 -11.65 -4.09 17.54
C THR A 44 -12.60 -5.27 17.71
N GLY A 45 -12.38 -6.06 18.74
CA GLY A 45 -13.23 -7.21 19.03
C GLY A 45 -12.82 -8.51 18.38
N THR A 46 -11.77 -8.49 17.53
CA THR A 46 -11.21 -9.71 16.95
C THR A 46 -9.76 -9.85 17.36
N LYS A 47 -9.30 -11.09 17.50
CA LYS A 47 -7.89 -11.37 17.81
C LYS A 47 -7.06 -11.58 16.57
N GLU A 48 -7.72 -11.92 15.47
CA GLU A 48 -7.04 -12.27 14.23
C GLU A 48 -6.65 -11.04 13.44
N LYS A 49 -5.50 -11.12 12.81
CA LYS A 49 -5.04 -10.14 11.86
C LYS A 49 -5.94 -10.19 10.62
N ALA A 50 -6.48 -9.05 10.23
CA ALA A 50 -7.42 -8.96 9.09
C ALA A 50 -6.72 -8.86 7.74
N GLY A 51 -5.48 -8.42 7.72
CA GLY A 51 -4.71 -8.21 6.51
C GLY A 51 -3.45 -7.41 6.79
N GLU A 52 -2.88 -6.88 5.71
CA GLU A 52 -1.64 -6.10 5.76
C GLU A 52 -1.71 -4.92 4.80
N ILE A 53 -0.98 -3.87 5.14
CA ILE A 53 -0.75 -2.75 4.23
C ILE A 53 0.68 -2.28 4.39
N GLY A 54 1.33 -1.96 3.28
CA GLY A 54 2.68 -1.45 3.28
C GLY A 54 2.78 -0.10 2.59
N LEU A 55 3.80 0.65 2.97
CA LEU A 55 4.11 1.95 2.38
C LEU A 55 5.60 2.01 2.10
N ARG A 56 5.95 2.26 0.84
CA ARG A 56 7.33 2.55 0.43
C ARG A 56 7.58 4.04 0.66
N LEU A 57 8.68 4.33 1.36
CA LEU A 57 8.99 5.67 1.82
C LEU A 57 9.98 6.40 0.89
N GLY A 58 9.77 6.27 -0.38
CA GLY A 58 10.57 6.89 -1.43
C GLY A 58 9.98 6.52 -2.78
N GLU A 59 10.66 6.89 -3.87
CA GLU A 59 10.17 6.61 -5.21
C GLU A 59 10.52 5.18 -5.63
N PRO A 60 9.53 4.29 -5.80
CA PRO A 60 9.78 2.94 -6.29
C PRO A 60 9.91 2.93 -7.81
N PRO A 61 10.37 1.80 -8.39
CA PRO A 61 10.32 1.64 -9.85
C PRO A 61 8.90 1.85 -10.39
N PRO A 62 8.74 2.30 -11.65
CA PRO A 62 7.44 2.70 -12.19
C PRO A 62 6.33 1.64 -12.12
N HIS A 63 6.70 0.36 -12.18
CA HIS A 63 5.73 -0.74 -12.16
C HIS A 63 5.29 -1.12 -10.75
N LEU A 64 5.88 -0.51 -9.72
CA LEU A 64 5.51 -0.73 -8.32
C LEU A 64 4.84 0.52 -7.76
N GLY A 65 3.89 0.30 -6.86
CA GLY A 65 3.26 1.40 -6.14
C GLY A 65 4.02 1.75 -4.87
N HIS A 66 3.69 2.91 -4.30
CA HIS A 66 4.12 3.25 -2.95
C HIS A 66 3.37 2.40 -1.93
N ILE A 67 2.13 2.03 -2.22
CA ILE A 67 1.25 1.27 -1.33
C ILE A 67 0.99 -0.11 -1.91
N TRP A 68 1.03 -1.12 -1.05
CA TRP A 68 0.49 -2.45 -1.35
C TRP A 68 -0.39 -2.89 -0.20
N TYR A 69 -1.40 -3.70 -0.48
CA TYR A 69 -2.36 -4.14 0.54
C TYR A 69 -2.93 -5.50 0.22
N ARG A 70 -3.37 -6.16 1.27
CA ARG A 70 -4.03 -7.46 1.19
C ARG A 70 -4.98 -7.59 2.36
N VAL A 71 -6.23 -7.90 2.09
CA VAL A 71 -7.22 -8.22 3.12
C VAL A 71 -7.53 -9.69 3.03
N PHE A 72 -7.45 -10.39 4.15
CA PHE A 72 -7.69 -11.82 4.17
C PHE A 72 -9.18 -12.12 3.93
N PRO A 73 -9.50 -13.28 3.28
CA PRO A 73 -10.87 -13.55 2.82
C PRO A 73 -11.97 -13.39 3.90
N ALA A 74 -11.70 -13.81 5.13
CA ALA A 74 -12.68 -13.73 6.23
C ALA A 74 -13.03 -12.29 6.63
N HIS A 75 -12.24 -11.31 6.19
CA HIS A 75 -12.38 -9.90 6.60
C HIS A 75 -12.75 -8.98 5.43
N ARG A 76 -13.06 -9.53 4.27
CA ARG A 76 -13.43 -8.75 3.09
C ARG A 76 -14.84 -8.21 3.21
N GLY A 77 -15.15 -7.17 2.40
CA GLY A 77 -16.48 -6.57 2.34
C GLY A 77 -16.70 -5.40 3.27
N GLN A 78 -15.66 -4.93 3.96
CA GLN A 78 -15.73 -3.82 4.91
C GLN A 78 -14.88 -2.62 4.49
N HIS A 79 -14.34 -2.65 3.28
CA HIS A 79 -13.49 -1.59 2.73
C HIS A 79 -12.23 -1.33 3.57
N LEU A 80 -11.71 -2.35 4.25
CA LEU A 80 -10.57 -2.19 5.16
C LEU A 80 -9.33 -1.66 4.45
N ALA A 81 -9.03 -2.17 3.24
CA ALA A 81 -7.85 -1.71 2.51
C ALA A 81 -7.94 -0.23 2.13
N ALA A 82 -9.10 0.24 1.68
CA ALA A 82 -9.30 1.64 1.34
C ALA A 82 -9.18 2.53 2.59
N ARG A 83 -9.77 2.10 3.68
CA ARG A 83 -9.68 2.80 4.97
C ARG A 83 -8.23 2.86 5.45
N ALA A 84 -7.50 1.75 5.32
CA ALA A 84 -6.09 1.69 5.70
C ALA A 84 -5.22 2.62 4.84
N CYS A 85 -5.47 2.68 3.53
CA CYS A 85 -4.77 3.62 2.66
C CYS A 85 -4.89 5.06 3.17
N ARG A 86 -6.09 5.45 3.56
CA ARG A 86 -6.34 6.81 4.05
C ARG A 86 -5.63 7.07 5.37
N LEU A 87 -5.51 6.07 6.23
CA LEU A 87 -4.77 6.20 7.50
C LEU A 87 -3.28 6.47 7.29
N LEU A 88 -2.72 6.05 6.17
CA LEU A 88 -1.29 6.24 5.88
C LEU A 88 -0.97 7.62 5.29
N LEU A 89 -1.96 8.42 4.90
CA LEU A 89 -1.70 9.71 4.24
C LEU A 89 -0.87 10.68 5.08
N PRO A 90 -1.12 10.85 6.40
CA PRO A 90 -0.27 11.71 7.21
C PRO A 90 1.17 11.21 7.30
N LEU A 91 1.37 9.90 7.41
CA LEU A 91 2.70 9.31 7.42
C LEU A 91 3.43 9.57 6.10
N ALA A 92 2.74 9.39 4.98
CA ALA A 92 3.30 9.66 3.66
C ALA A 92 3.75 11.12 3.54
N ARG A 93 2.93 12.06 4.01
CA ARG A 93 3.29 13.49 3.98
C ARG A 93 4.53 13.79 4.82
N ARG A 94 4.69 13.14 5.97
CA ARG A 94 5.90 13.31 6.80
C ARG A 94 7.16 12.87 6.08
N HIS A 95 7.03 11.93 5.15
CA HIS A 95 8.14 11.46 4.32
C HIS A 95 8.20 12.18 2.98
N ARG A 96 7.50 13.33 2.85
CA ARG A 96 7.52 14.20 1.66
C ARG A 96 6.99 13.51 0.40
N LEU A 97 6.07 12.58 0.57
CA LEU A 97 5.38 11.95 -0.54
C LEU A 97 4.06 12.68 -0.78
N ASP A 98 4.03 13.51 -1.81
CA ASP A 98 2.84 14.30 -2.15
C ASP A 98 1.78 13.48 -2.87
N VAL A 99 2.22 12.48 -3.62
CA VAL A 99 1.37 11.59 -4.39
C VAL A 99 1.81 10.16 -4.14
N LEU A 100 0.86 9.29 -3.83
CA LEU A 100 1.10 7.87 -3.70
C LEU A 100 0.61 7.15 -4.95
N ARG A 101 1.48 6.35 -5.54
CA ARG A 101 1.13 5.51 -6.68
C ARG A 101 0.63 4.17 -6.18
N ILE A 102 -0.49 3.71 -6.74
CA ILE A 102 -1.04 2.38 -6.49
C ILE A 102 -1.06 1.68 -7.84
N THR A 103 -0.50 0.47 -7.92
CA THR A 103 -0.50 -0.31 -9.16
C THR A 103 -1.17 -1.65 -8.91
N CYS A 104 -1.89 -2.13 -9.90
CA CYS A 104 -2.51 -3.44 -9.83
C CYS A 104 -2.75 -4.00 -11.24
N ARG A 105 -2.98 -5.30 -11.31
CA ARG A 105 -3.37 -5.92 -12.58
C ARG A 105 -4.67 -5.31 -13.09
N GLU A 106 -4.78 -5.19 -14.40
CA GLU A 106 -5.97 -4.65 -15.04
C GLU A 106 -7.23 -5.45 -14.69
N GLU A 107 -7.11 -6.77 -14.60
CA GLU A 107 -8.22 -7.67 -14.26
C GLU A 107 -8.50 -7.76 -12.76
N ASN A 108 -7.68 -7.16 -11.91
CA ASN A 108 -7.88 -7.17 -10.46
C ASN A 108 -8.88 -6.08 -10.07
N LEU A 109 -10.16 -6.34 -10.31
CA LEU A 109 -11.22 -5.38 -10.07
C LEU A 109 -11.34 -4.99 -8.60
N ALA A 110 -11.09 -5.91 -7.69
CA ALA A 110 -11.13 -5.64 -6.26
C ALA A 110 -10.08 -4.60 -5.85
N SER A 111 -8.86 -4.73 -6.35
CA SER A 111 -7.79 -3.76 -6.08
C SER A 111 -8.07 -2.41 -6.72
N ARG A 112 -8.59 -2.40 -7.95
CA ARG A 112 -8.98 -1.17 -8.63
C ARG A 112 -10.07 -0.44 -7.87
N ARG A 113 -11.07 -1.19 -7.39
CA ARG A 113 -12.15 -0.61 -6.58
C ARG A 113 -11.63 -0.04 -5.27
N THR A 114 -10.68 -0.73 -4.62
CA THR A 114 -10.05 -0.23 -3.40
C THR A 114 -9.36 1.10 -3.64
N ALA A 115 -8.59 1.21 -4.72
CA ALA A 115 -7.91 2.47 -5.06
C ALA A 115 -8.92 3.61 -5.22
N GLU A 116 -10.00 3.37 -5.96
CA GLU A 116 -11.05 4.37 -6.18
C GLU A 116 -11.73 4.77 -4.87
N LEU A 117 -12.05 3.80 -4.01
CA LEU A 117 -12.66 4.07 -2.71
C LEU A 117 -11.74 4.85 -1.78
N ALA A 118 -10.43 4.67 -1.90
CA ALA A 118 -9.46 5.46 -1.15
C ALA A 118 -9.36 6.90 -1.64
N GLY A 119 -9.91 7.20 -2.80
CA GLY A 119 -9.86 8.54 -3.40
C GLY A 119 -8.80 8.69 -4.48
N ALA A 120 -8.20 7.60 -4.93
CA ALA A 120 -7.19 7.65 -5.98
C ALA A 120 -7.85 7.77 -7.36
N GLU A 121 -7.13 8.40 -8.28
CA GLU A 121 -7.57 8.58 -9.67
C GLU A 121 -6.77 7.67 -10.59
N PHE A 122 -7.45 7.03 -11.53
CA PHE A 122 -6.81 6.26 -12.59
C PHE A 122 -6.06 7.22 -13.52
N VAL A 123 -4.76 6.97 -13.73
CA VAL A 123 -3.94 7.84 -14.58
C VAL A 123 -3.39 7.14 -15.81
N GLY A 124 -3.54 5.84 -15.94
CA GLY A 124 -3.09 5.11 -17.09
C GLY A 124 -2.54 3.75 -16.74
N THR A 125 -1.69 3.24 -17.65
CA THR A 125 -1.05 1.94 -17.48
C THR A 125 0.47 2.10 -17.57
N VAL A 126 1.19 1.14 -17.00
CA VAL A 126 2.64 1.07 -17.08
C VAL A 126 3.05 -0.34 -17.46
N GLU A 127 4.06 -0.46 -18.32
CA GLU A 127 4.62 -1.75 -18.67
C GLU A 127 5.51 -2.24 -17.53
N THR A 128 5.48 -3.56 -17.32
CA THR A 128 6.37 -4.20 -16.35
C THR A 128 7.67 -4.63 -17.03
N PRO A 129 8.77 -4.81 -16.28
CA PRO A 129 10.00 -5.33 -16.85
C PRO A 129 9.79 -6.71 -17.49
N THR A 130 10.59 -7.01 -18.51
CA THR A 130 10.55 -8.33 -19.16
C THR A 130 10.78 -9.43 -18.13
N GLY A 131 9.90 -10.41 -18.14
CA GLY A 131 9.98 -11.53 -17.21
C GLY A 131 9.44 -11.26 -15.81
N TYR A 132 8.87 -10.08 -15.60
CA TYR A 132 8.29 -9.75 -14.29
C TYR A 132 7.08 -10.65 -13.99
N GLU A 133 7.04 -11.18 -12.78
CA GLU A 133 5.92 -11.97 -12.29
C GLU A 133 5.50 -11.46 -10.92
N ASP A 134 4.20 -11.50 -10.67
CA ASP A 134 3.67 -11.39 -9.31
C ASP A 134 3.19 -12.77 -8.87
N TRP A 135 2.51 -12.85 -7.72
CA TRP A 135 2.06 -14.13 -7.17
C TRP A 135 1.00 -14.84 -8.04
N LEU A 136 0.40 -14.14 -9.00
CA LEU A 136 -0.56 -14.72 -9.95
C LEU A 136 0.11 -15.15 -11.26
N GLY A 137 1.40 -14.89 -11.44
CA GLY A 137 2.15 -15.23 -12.62
C GLY A 137 2.63 -14.02 -13.42
N PRO A 138 2.96 -14.21 -14.71
CA PRO A 138 3.49 -13.12 -15.55
C PRO A 138 2.53 -11.96 -15.69
N VAL A 139 3.08 -10.75 -15.64
CA VAL A 139 2.31 -9.50 -15.81
C VAL A 139 3.05 -8.64 -16.82
N ARG A 140 2.36 -8.18 -17.87
CA ARG A 140 2.95 -7.31 -18.89
C ARG A 140 2.77 -5.84 -18.59
N HIS A 141 1.63 -5.47 -18.02
CA HIS A 141 1.33 -4.09 -17.67
C HIS A 141 0.38 -4.05 -16.49
N LYS A 142 0.36 -2.90 -15.83
CA LYS A 142 -0.50 -2.68 -14.67
C LYS A 142 -1.24 -1.36 -14.81
N CYS A 143 -2.42 -1.28 -14.22
CA CYS A 143 -3.12 -0.02 -14.01
C CYS A 143 -2.40 0.80 -12.96
N VAL A 144 -2.37 2.10 -13.16
CA VAL A 144 -1.73 3.06 -12.24
C VAL A 144 -2.77 4.05 -11.75
N TYR A 145 -2.81 4.23 -10.44
CA TYR A 145 -3.66 5.20 -9.76
C TYR A 145 -2.78 6.14 -8.95
N HIS A 146 -3.19 7.41 -8.85
CA HIS A 146 -2.53 8.40 -8.00
C HIS A 146 -3.45 8.83 -6.88
N LEU A 147 -2.94 8.78 -5.66
CA LEU A 147 -3.64 9.19 -4.45
C LEU A 147 -2.91 10.38 -3.85
N GLN A 148 -3.57 11.53 -3.81
CA GLN A 148 -3.01 12.73 -3.21
C GLN A 148 -2.96 12.58 -1.70
N THR A 149 -1.85 13.02 -1.08
CA THR A 149 -1.66 12.89 0.36
C THR A 149 -2.16 14.11 1.14
N GLY A 150 -2.35 15.20 0.49
CA GLY A 150 -2.81 16.43 1.12
C GLY A 150 -3.87 17.17 0.37
#